data_3873e953fec5da68ca0d59a19245f9b6
#
_entry.id   3873e953fec5da68ca0d59a19245f9b6
#
_cell.length_a   1.000
_cell.length_b   1.000
_cell.length_c   1.000
_cell.angle_alpha   90.00
_cell.angle_beta   90.00
_cell.angle_gamma   90.00
#
_symmetry.space_group_name_H-M   'P 1'
#
loop_
_entity.id
_entity.type
_entity.pdbx_description
1 polymer ?
#
loop_
_entity_poly.entity_id
_entity_poly.type
_entity_poly.pdbx_seq_one_letter_code
_entity_poly.pdbx_strand_id
1 'polypeptide(L)'
;LIVQNHEYTDDVLLFNDGMAGWNAEKTAKSQAAHGVGVIEVRRFGREWRVVRPSGFARRITANTPMKLSGPAVGNTLVKTSSDASGAAVLGTFNNCAMGHTPWGTYLTCEENFNGYFGRTAAGANTPEQARYGFAAAGFGYAWHQFDPRFDLSNPAYANEEHRFGWVVEIDPERPNSAPVKRTALGRVKHEGATFVEGKGGRAVVYTGDDERFDYIYRYVSAKNWRSMRAKGVSPLDDGTLFVARFDDDGTGQWLELSPNNPALAGWTIDR
;
A
#
# COMPACT_ATOMS: atom_id res chain seq x y z
N LEU A 1 19.11 -9.89 5.50
CA LEU A 1 18.05 -10.07 4.49
C LEU A 1 18.09 -8.90 3.51
N ILE A 2 17.84 -9.17 2.24
CA ILE A 2 17.53 -8.16 1.22
C ILE A 2 16.01 -8.19 1.05
N VAL A 3 15.37 -7.01 1.10
CA VAL A 3 13.94 -6.86 0.79
C VAL A 3 13.85 -5.91 -0.39
N GLN A 4 13.12 -6.31 -1.43
CA GLN A 4 13.10 -5.60 -2.71
C GLN A 4 11.68 -5.52 -3.23
N ASN A 5 11.28 -4.33 -3.65
CA ASN A 5 10.04 -4.11 -4.38
C ASN A 5 10.14 -4.60 -5.83
N HIS A 6 9.03 -5.11 -6.33
CA HIS A 6 8.77 -5.39 -7.74
C HIS A 6 7.52 -4.57 -8.10
N GLU A 7 7.77 -3.35 -8.52
CA GLU A 7 6.75 -2.31 -8.64
C GLU A 7 5.70 -2.66 -9.69
N TYR A 8 6.14 -2.83 -10.93
CA TYR A 8 5.28 -3.17 -12.06
C TYR A 8 5.99 -4.12 -13.03
N THR A 9 5.23 -4.64 -13.99
CA THR A 9 5.74 -5.48 -15.07
C THR A 9 5.54 -4.78 -16.41
N ASP A 10 6.46 -5.01 -17.33
CA ASP A 10 6.19 -4.85 -18.75
C ASP A 10 5.67 -6.20 -19.29
N ASP A 11 4.35 -6.33 -19.36
CA ASP A 11 3.70 -7.58 -19.75
C ASP A 11 3.97 -7.93 -21.23
N VAL A 12 4.39 -6.95 -22.06
CA VAL A 12 4.86 -7.21 -23.42
C VAL A 12 6.17 -8.00 -23.39
N LEU A 13 7.04 -7.74 -22.41
CA LEU A 13 8.32 -8.43 -22.23
C LEU A 13 8.22 -9.66 -21.34
N LEU A 14 7.24 -9.72 -20.44
CA LEU A 14 7.04 -10.83 -19.51
C LEU A 14 6.63 -12.14 -20.22
N PHE A 15 6.03 -12.04 -21.41
CA PHE A 15 5.54 -13.15 -22.20
C PHE A 15 6.15 -13.15 -23.60
N ASN A 16 6.45 -14.34 -24.14
CA ASN A 16 7.06 -14.49 -25.48
C ASN A 16 6.18 -13.92 -26.62
N ASP A 17 4.87 -13.94 -26.43
CA ASP A 17 3.85 -13.42 -27.34
C ASP A 17 3.27 -12.07 -26.89
N GLY A 18 3.88 -11.44 -25.89
CA GLY A 18 3.43 -10.19 -25.28
C GLY A 18 1.99 -10.29 -24.77
N MET A 19 1.21 -9.26 -25.03
CA MET A 19 -0.21 -9.19 -24.63
C MET A 19 -1.17 -9.97 -25.55
N ALA A 20 -0.68 -10.62 -26.60
CA ALA A 20 -1.53 -11.41 -27.49
C ALA A 20 -2.18 -12.57 -26.72
N GLY A 21 -3.48 -12.82 -26.97
CA GLY A 21 -4.20 -13.91 -26.31
C GLY A 21 -4.20 -13.79 -24.78
N TRP A 22 -4.35 -12.58 -24.24
CA TRP A 22 -4.42 -12.35 -22.79
C TRP A 22 -5.46 -13.28 -22.15
N ASN A 23 -5.09 -13.91 -21.03
CA ASN A 23 -5.89 -14.96 -20.39
C ASN A 23 -5.63 -15.04 -18.89
N ALA A 24 -6.31 -15.94 -18.18
CA ALA A 24 -6.20 -16.10 -16.73
C ALA A 24 -4.78 -16.50 -16.27
N GLU A 25 -4.06 -17.33 -17.05
CA GLU A 25 -2.69 -17.75 -16.70
C GLU A 25 -1.71 -16.57 -16.81
N LYS A 26 -1.82 -15.76 -17.87
CA LYS A 26 -1.03 -14.53 -18.02
C LYS A 26 -1.33 -13.53 -16.91
N THR A 27 -2.60 -13.33 -16.56
CA THR A 27 -3.02 -12.49 -15.43
C THR A 27 -2.38 -12.98 -14.13
N ALA A 28 -2.47 -14.27 -13.82
CA ALA A 28 -1.90 -14.84 -12.61
C ALA A 28 -0.36 -14.68 -12.56
N LYS A 29 0.34 -14.85 -13.69
CA LYS A 29 1.79 -14.65 -13.78
C LYS A 29 2.17 -13.18 -13.60
N SER A 30 1.44 -12.24 -14.22
CA SER A 30 1.62 -10.80 -14.03
C SER A 30 1.43 -10.44 -12.54
N GLN A 31 0.35 -10.89 -11.91
CA GLN A 31 0.11 -10.69 -10.48
C GLN A 31 1.22 -11.27 -9.58
N ALA A 32 1.77 -12.43 -9.93
CA ALA A 32 2.86 -13.07 -9.18
C ALA A 32 4.20 -12.35 -9.37
N ALA A 33 4.38 -11.62 -10.45
CA ALA A 33 5.58 -10.83 -10.73
C ALA A 33 5.65 -9.52 -9.93
N HIS A 34 4.52 -9.01 -9.46
CA HIS A 34 4.43 -7.80 -8.62
C HIS A 34 4.73 -8.07 -7.14
N GLY A 35 4.84 -6.98 -6.36
CA GLY A 35 4.91 -7.03 -4.91
C GLY A 35 6.33 -6.96 -4.35
N VAL A 36 6.67 -7.81 -3.38
CA VAL A 36 7.94 -7.73 -2.64
C VAL A 36 8.63 -9.10 -2.57
N GLY A 37 9.95 -9.10 -2.78
CA GLY A 37 10.82 -10.25 -2.57
C GLY A 37 11.60 -10.12 -1.28
N VAL A 38 11.67 -11.19 -0.47
CA VAL A 38 12.59 -11.31 0.67
C VAL A 38 13.63 -12.39 0.34
N ILE A 39 14.91 -12.04 0.43
CA ILE A 39 16.03 -12.89 0.02
C ILE A 39 17.05 -12.94 1.17
N GLU A 40 17.43 -14.14 1.58
CA GLU A 40 18.55 -14.31 2.52
C GLU A 40 19.87 -14.32 1.75
N VAL A 41 20.82 -13.49 2.22
CA VAL A 41 22.18 -13.48 1.73
C VAL A 41 23.15 -13.65 2.89
N ARG A 42 24.27 -14.34 2.66
CA ARG A 42 25.37 -14.49 3.63
C ARG A 42 26.68 -14.08 3.02
N ARG A 43 27.52 -13.50 3.85
CA ARG A 43 28.89 -13.14 3.46
C ARG A 43 29.82 -14.33 3.63
N PHE A 44 30.54 -14.66 2.56
CA PHE A 44 31.63 -15.67 2.53
C PHE A 44 32.92 -14.98 2.09
N GLY A 45 33.77 -14.69 3.04
CA GLY A 45 34.96 -13.88 2.78
C GLY A 45 34.60 -12.46 2.32
N ARG A 46 34.88 -12.14 1.06
CA ARG A 46 34.52 -10.83 0.44
C ARG A 46 33.27 -10.86 -0.42
N GLU A 47 32.69 -12.04 -0.62
CA GLU A 47 31.52 -12.23 -1.49
C GLU A 47 30.22 -12.36 -0.69
N TRP A 48 29.13 -11.84 -1.26
CA TRP A 48 27.78 -12.10 -0.79
C TRP A 48 27.15 -13.18 -1.67
N ARG A 49 26.55 -14.19 -1.05
CA ARG A 49 25.86 -15.28 -1.76
C ARG A 49 24.45 -15.44 -1.26
N VAL A 50 23.53 -15.73 -2.19
CA VAL A 50 22.16 -16.08 -1.87
C VAL A 50 22.11 -17.44 -1.18
N VAL A 51 21.42 -17.50 -0.05
CA VAL A 51 21.19 -18.75 0.68
C VAL A 51 20.01 -19.48 0.06
N ARG A 52 20.23 -20.72 -0.35
CA ARG A 52 19.21 -21.62 -0.91
C ARG A 52 19.43 -23.05 -0.41
N PRO A 53 18.40 -23.70 0.21
CA PRO A 53 17.11 -23.14 0.64
C PRO A 53 17.26 -22.15 1.80
N SER A 54 16.27 -21.27 1.99
CA SER A 54 16.21 -20.34 3.11
C SER A 54 14.80 -20.32 3.72
N GLY A 55 14.70 -20.37 5.04
CA GLY A 55 13.44 -20.23 5.76
C GLY A 55 12.85 -18.81 5.74
N PHE A 56 13.65 -17.81 5.35
CA PHE A 56 13.21 -16.40 5.26
C PHE A 56 12.77 -16.02 3.85
N ALA A 57 13.27 -16.73 2.82
CA ALA A 57 13.00 -16.37 1.42
C ALA A 57 11.52 -16.56 1.09
N ARG A 58 10.89 -15.48 0.61
CA ARG A 58 9.49 -15.52 0.18
C ARG A 58 9.15 -14.43 -0.83
N ARG A 59 8.07 -14.65 -1.55
CA ARG A 59 7.42 -13.64 -2.39
C ARG A 59 6.12 -13.19 -1.70
N ILE A 60 5.91 -11.89 -1.70
CA ILE A 60 4.67 -11.24 -1.30
C ILE A 60 4.14 -10.59 -2.58
N THR A 61 2.95 -11.00 -3.04
CA THR A 61 2.43 -10.69 -4.38
C THR A 61 1.03 -10.10 -4.29
N ALA A 62 0.41 -9.84 -5.44
CA ALA A 62 -0.99 -9.40 -5.54
C ALA A 62 -2.01 -10.41 -4.96
N ASN A 63 -1.57 -11.62 -4.59
CA ASN A 63 -2.42 -12.68 -4.05
C ASN A 63 -2.02 -13.15 -2.63
N THR A 64 -1.08 -12.47 -1.98
CA THR A 64 -0.67 -12.81 -0.62
C THR A 64 -1.70 -12.34 0.40
N PRO A 65 -2.19 -13.21 1.32
CA PRO A 65 -3.07 -12.77 2.40
C PRO A 65 -2.42 -11.72 3.30
N MET A 66 -3.13 -10.64 3.57
CA MET A 66 -2.69 -9.50 4.36
C MET A 66 -3.77 -9.07 5.34
N LYS A 67 -3.40 -8.20 6.28
CA LYS A 67 -4.32 -7.55 7.22
C LYS A 67 -4.37 -6.05 6.94
N LEU A 68 -5.54 -5.45 7.19
CA LEU A 68 -5.63 -4.01 7.40
C LEU A 68 -5.52 -3.73 8.89
N SER A 69 -4.91 -2.60 9.26
CA SER A 69 -4.90 -2.10 10.64
C SER A 69 -4.95 -0.57 10.66
N GLY A 70 -5.33 0.00 11.80
CA GLY A 70 -5.50 1.43 11.96
C GLY A 70 -6.96 1.87 11.75
N PRO A 71 -7.19 3.18 11.56
CA PRO A 71 -8.52 3.78 11.69
C PRO A 71 -9.54 3.37 10.61
N ALA A 72 -9.11 2.92 9.42
CA ALA A 72 -10.05 2.53 8.36
C ALA A 72 -10.60 1.10 8.51
N VAL A 73 -10.05 0.29 9.43
CA VAL A 73 -10.53 -1.09 9.63
C VAL A 73 -12.00 -1.10 10.03
N GLY A 74 -12.78 -1.91 9.31
CA GLY A 74 -14.23 -2.05 9.57
C GLY A 74 -15.09 -0.93 8.97
N ASN A 75 -14.48 0.09 8.32
CA ASN A 75 -15.24 1.06 7.55
C ASN A 75 -15.97 0.37 6.39
N THR A 76 -17.14 0.89 6.01
CA THR A 76 -17.95 0.31 4.93
C THR A 76 -17.23 0.26 3.59
N LEU A 77 -16.37 1.24 3.29
CA LEU A 77 -15.60 1.32 2.04
C LEU A 77 -14.46 0.31 1.94
N VAL A 78 -14.05 -0.35 3.02
CA VAL A 78 -13.04 -1.43 2.97
C VAL A 78 -13.64 -2.82 3.16
N LYS A 79 -14.98 -2.92 3.24
CA LYS A 79 -15.70 -4.20 3.28
C LYS A 79 -16.06 -4.66 1.89
N THR A 80 -15.90 -5.95 1.64
CA THR A 80 -16.32 -6.61 0.41
C THR A 80 -17.16 -7.84 0.75
N SER A 81 -17.75 -8.48 -0.25
CA SER A 81 -18.47 -9.74 -0.03
C SER A 81 -17.57 -10.88 0.47
N SER A 82 -16.26 -10.82 0.15
CA SER A 82 -15.25 -11.80 0.59
C SER A 82 -14.69 -11.49 1.99
N ASP A 83 -14.84 -10.26 2.46
CA ASP A 83 -14.42 -9.82 3.80
C ASP A 83 -15.39 -8.77 4.38
N ALA A 84 -16.45 -9.25 5.01
CA ALA A 84 -17.43 -8.40 5.69
C ALA A 84 -16.87 -7.69 6.93
N SER A 85 -15.69 -8.09 7.43
CA SER A 85 -15.03 -7.42 8.55
C SER A 85 -14.30 -6.16 8.14
N GLY A 86 -13.84 -6.06 6.89
CA GLY A 86 -12.97 -4.99 6.41
C GLY A 86 -11.59 -5.00 7.09
N ALA A 87 -11.08 -6.17 7.44
CA ALA A 87 -9.82 -6.35 8.16
C ALA A 87 -8.80 -7.22 7.43
N ALA A 88 -9.20 -7.95 6.38
CA ALA A 88 -8.37 -8.83 5.60
C ALA A 88 -8.40 -8.45 4.11
N VAL A 89 -7.29 -8.57 3.42
CA VAL A 89 -7.17 -8.26 1.99
C VAL A 89 -6.19 -9.21 1.32
N LEU A 90 -6.36 -9.45 0.04
CA LEU A 90 -5.38 -10.17 -0.76
C LEU A 90 -4.50 -9.17 -1.52
N GLY A 91 -3.20 -9.24 -1.22
CA GLY A 91 -2.16 -8.71 -2.07
C GLY A 91 -1.75 -7.26 -1.90
N THR A 92 -0.62 -7.00 -2.52
CA THR A 92 -0.02 -5.68 -2.75
C THR A 92 0.61 -5.66 -4.14
N PHE A 93 0.59 -4.51 -4.78
CA PHE A 93 1.14 -4.29 -6.11
C PHE A 93 1.42 -2.80 -6.31
N ASN A 94 2.12 -2.46 -7.39
CA ASN A 94 2.68 -1.15 -7.65
C ASN A 94 3.44 -0.60 -6.44
N ASN A 95 4.34 -1.44 -5.93
CA ASN A 95 5.16 -1.14 -4.77
C ASN A 95 6.36 -0.31 -5.22
N CYS A 96 6.23 1.03 -5.22
CA CYS A 96 7.24 1.95 -5.73
C CYS A 96 8.44 2.04 -4.79
N ALA A 97 8.58 3.09 -4.01
CA ALA A 97 9.69 3.21 -3.09
C ALA A 97 9.39 2.55 -1.74
N MET A 98 10.32 2.65 -0.83
CA MET A 98 10.29 1.95 0.45
C MET A 98 10.71 2.84 1.61
N GLY A 99 10.44 2.36 2.81
CA GLY A 99 11.03 2.80 4.05
C GLY A 99 11.39 1.62 4.94
N HIS A 100 12.03 1.92 6.06
CA HIS A 100 12.28 0.92 7.09
C HIS A 100 12.06 1.53 8.47
N THR A 101 11.69 0.71 9.41
CA THR A 101 11.47 1.14 10.78
C THR A 101 12.66 0.79 11.67
N PRO A 102 12.87 1.52 12.78
CA PRO A 102 13.94 1.19 13.73
C PRO A 102 13.70 -0.13 14.48
N TRP A 103 12.54 -0.73 14.32
CA TRP A 103 12.23 -2.05 14.89
C TRP A 103 12.35 -3.19 13.87
N GLY A 104 12.99 -2.93 12.73
CA GLY A 104 13.41 -3.96 11.78
C GLY A 104 12.38 -4.35 10.73
N THR A 105 11.25 -3.64 10.60
CA THR A 105 10.28 -3.91 9.54
C THR A 105 10.51 -3.05 8.31
N TYR A 106 10.10 -3.57 7.16
CA TYR A 106 10.13 -2.94 5.85
C TYR A 106 8.77 -2.30 5.57
N LEU A 107 8.77 -1.09 5.03
CA LEU A 107 7.59 -0.38 4.57
C LEU A 107 7.62 -0.32 3.05
N THR A 108 6.64 -0.90 2.39
CA THR A 108 6.47 -0.78 0.95
C THR A 108 5.24 0.04 0.63
N CYS A 109 5.28 0.78 -0.46
CA CYS A 109 4.36 1.86 -0.77
C CYS A 109 3.56 1.53 -2.02
N GLU A 110 2.23 1.40 -1.90
CA GLU A 110 1.33 1.20 -3.04
C GLU A 110 1.07 2.56 -3.71
N GLU A 111 1.55 2.74 -4.92
CA GLU A 111 1.47 4.00 -5.66
C GLU A 111 0.33 4.00 -6.68
N ASN A 112 0.57 3.58 -7.90
CA ASN A 112 -0.38 3.65 -9.02
C ASN A 112 -1.39 2.48 -9.03
N PHE A 113 -1.94 2.14 -7.87
CA PHE A 113 -2.86 1.02 -7.68
C PHE A 113 -4.12 1.12 -8.57
N ASN A 114 -4.56 2.33 -8.90
CA ASN A 114 -5.72 2.57 -9.75
C ASN A 114 -5.55 2.00 -11.17
N GLY A 115 -4.33 1.86 -11.66
CA GLY A 115 -4.01 1.36 -12.99
C GLY A 115 -4.31 -0.12 -13.22
N TYR A 116 -4.49 -0.90 -12.16
CA TYR A 116 -4.74 -2.36 -12.23
C TYR A 116 -6.21 -2.71 -12.29
N PHE A 117 -7.08 -1.79 -11.90
CA PHE A 117 -8.52 -1.93 -11.98
C PHE A 117 -9.04 -1.48 -13.33
N GLY A 118 -10.14 -2.06 -13.76
CA GLY A 118 -10.84 -1.68 -14.99
C GLY A 118 -12.31 -2.03 -14.91
N ARG A 119 -13.03 -2.02 -16.05
CA ARG A 119 -14.45 -2.35 -16.14
C ARG A 119 -14.70 -3.29 -17.29
N THR A 120 -15.42 -4.38 -17.03
CA THR A 120 -15.94 -5.27 -18.09
C THR A 120 -17.31 -4.81 -18.59
N ALA A 121 -18.02 -3.98 -17.82
CA ALA A 121 -19.28 -3.36 -18.22
C ALA A 121 -19.23 -1.83 -18.07
N ALA A 122 -20.03 -1.12 -18.85
CA ALA A 122 -20.13 0.34 -18.76
C ALA A 122 -20.62 0.79 -17.38
N GLY A 123 -20.05 1.88 -16.86
CA GLY A 123 -20.41 2.45 -15.57
C GLY A 123 -19.66 3.75 -15.31
N ALA A 124 -20.26 4.63 -14.50
CA ALA A 124 -19.61 5.84 -14.03
C ALA A 124 -18.71 5.54 -12.81
N ASN A 125 -17.69 6.36 -12.62
CA ASN A 125 -16.91 6.35 -11.39
C ASN A 125 -17.70 6.94 -10.23
N THR A 126 -17.52 6.38 -9.03
CA THR A 126 -17.89 7.07 -7.80
C THR A 126 -17.01 8.31 -7.59
N PRO A 127 -17.38 9.25 -6.70
CA PRO A 127 -16.50 10.38 -6.38
C PRO A 127 -15.10 9.96 -5.97
N GLU A 128 -14.97 8.90 -5.17
CA GLU A 128 -13.70 8.34 -4.71
C GLU A 128 -12.88 7.75 -5.87
N GLN A 129 -13.54 6.99 -6.75
CA GLN A 129 -12.89 6.45 -7.96
C GLN A 129 -12.41 7.58 -8.89
N ALA A 130 -13.23 8.62 -9.06
CA ALA A 130 -12.86 9.80 -9.85
C ALA A 130 -11.65 10.53 -9.24
N ARG A 131 -11.62 10.70 -7.91
CA ARG A 131 -10.52 11.33 -7.17
C ARG A 131 -9.17 10.64 -7.43
N TYR A 132 -9.16 9.32 -7.50
CA TYR A 132 -7.95 8.53 -7.75
C TYR A 132 -7.69 8.22 -9.23
N GLY A 133 -8.47 8.76 -10.15
CA GLY A 133 -8.25 8.62 -11.59
C GLY A 133 -8.44 7.19 -12.11
N PHE A 134 -9.39 6.43 -11.56
CA PHE A 134 -9.74 5.12 -12.11
C PHE A 134 -10.30 5.25 -13.53
N ALA A 135 -9.85 4.40 -14.44
CA ALA A 135 -10.25 4.38 -15.84
C ALA A 135 -10.81 3.01 -16.24
N ALA A 136 -11.68 2.98 -17.26
CA ALA A 136 -12.32 1.73 -17.69
C ALA A 136 -11.32 0.65 -18.15
N ALA A 137 -10.21 1.06 -18.78
CA ALA A 137 -9.14 0.15 -19.22
C ALA A 137 -7.99 0.01 -18.22
N GLY A 138 -8.00 0.73 -17.09
CA GLY A 138 -6.84 0.87 -16.22
C GLY A 138 -5.64 1.42 -17.00
N PHE A 139 -4.43 0.94 -16.66
CA PHE A 139 -3.18 1.29 -17.38
C PHE A 139 -2.75 0.20 -18.37
N GLY A 140 -3.66 -0.70 -18.74
CA GLY A 140 -3.40 -1.74 -19.74
C GLY A 140 -2.97 -3.10 -19.18
N TYR A 141 -2.85 -3.27 -17.88
CA TYR A 141 -2.56 -4.58 -17.25
C TYR A 141 -3.67 -5.62 -17.47
N ALA A 142 -4.89 -5.18 -17.75
CA ALA A 142 -6.03 -6.02 -18.08
C ALA A 142 -6.39 -7.13 -17.06
N TRP A 143 -5.98 -6.98 -15.79
CA TRP A 143 -6.30 -7.95 -14.74
C TRP A 143 -7.80 -8.12 -14.52
N HIS A 144 -8.56 -7.03 -14.65
CA HIS A 144 -10.01 -7.02 -14.48
C HIS A 144 -10.77 -7.95 -15.44
N GLN A 145 -10.14 -8.38 -16.54
CA GLN A 145 -10.76 -9.28 -17.51
C GLN A 145 -10.80 -10.74 -17.03
N PHE A 146 -9.88 -11.12 -16.13
CA PHE A 146 -9.70 -12.51 -15.68
C PHE A 146 -9.64 -12.68 -14.16
N ASP A 147 -9.51 -11.59 -13.40
CA ASP A 147 -9.65 -11.60 -11.94
C ASP A 147 -10.77 -10.63 -11.56
N PRO A 148 -11.93 -11.14 -11.11
CA PRO A 148 -13.11 -10.32 -10.82
C PRO A 148 -12.91 -9.32 -9.69
N ARG A 149 -11.85 -9.47 -8.87
CA ARG A 149 -11.50 -8.48 -7.82
C ARG A 149 -11.12 -7.13 -8.40
N PHE A 150 -10.58 -7.10 -9.61
CA PHE A 150 -10.10 -5.89 -10.29
C PHE A 150 -11.15 -5.29 -11.23
N ASP A 151 -12.33 -5.90 -11.33
CA ASP A 151 -13.44 -5.37 -12.13
C ASP A 151 -14.34 -4.45 -11.30
N LEU A 152 -14.20 -3.15 -11.50
CA LEU A 152 -15.01 -2.12 -10.85
C LEU A 152 -16.52 -2.19 -11.20
N SER A 153 -16.89 -2.96 -12.21
CA SER A 153 -18.31 -3.20 -12.56
C SER A 153 -18.89 -4.43 -11.87
N ASN A 154 -18.08 -5.22 -11.14
CA ASN A 154 -18.52 -6.43 -10.48
C ASN A 154 -19.06 -6.15 -9.07
N PRO A 155 -20.37 -6.26 -8.82
CA PRO A 155 -20.95 -5.94 -7.52
C PRO A 155 -20.50 -6.89 -6.39
N ALA A 156 -19.99 -8.09 -6.72
CA ALA A 156 -19.46 -9.02 -5.72
C ALA A 156 -18.13 -8.54 -5.10
N TYR A 157 -17.44 -7.63 -5.77
CA TYR A 157 -16.17 -7.04 -5.33
C TYR A 157 -16.25 -5.51 -5.20
N ALA A 158 -17.45 -4.97 -5.02
CA ALA A 158 -17.61 -3.56 -4.69
C ALA A 158 -16.70 -3.19 -3.49
N ASN A 159 -16.02 -2.05 -3.57
CA ASN A 159 -15.05 -1.54 -2.59
C ASN A 159 -13.67 -2.23 -2.59
N GLU A 160 -13.39 -3.22 -3.43
CA GLU A 160 -12.07 -3.86 -3.45
C GLU A 160 -10.96 -2.83 -3.75
N GLU A 161 -11.20 -1.84 -4.60
CA GLU A 161 -10.27 -0.78 -4.94
C GLU A 161 -9.84 0.09 -3.75
N HIS A 162 -10.69 0.23 -2.73
CA HIS A 162 -10.39 1.00 -1.52
C HIS A 162 -9.42 0.29 -0.57
N ARG A 163 -9.11 -0.96 -0.84
CA ARG A 163 -8.23 -1.81 -0.04
C ARG A 163 -6.76 -1.69 -0.47
N PHE A 164 -6.48 -0.79 -1.45
CA PHE A 164 -5.15 -0.48 -2.00
C PHE A 164 -4.87 1.02 -1.96
N GLY A 165 -3.61 1.40 -2.13
CA GLY A 165 -3.12 2.76 -1.94
C GLY A 165 -2.66 3.00 -0.50
N TRP A 166 -2.11 1.99 0.15
CA TRP A 166 -1.64 2.02 1.53
C TRP A 166 -0.15 1.76 1.64
N VAL A 167 0.45 2.18 2.75
CA VAL A 167 1.78 1.69 3.14
C VAL A 167 1.63 0.31 3.79
N VAL A 168 2.40 -0.66 3.31
CA VAL A 168 2.38 -2.04 3.79
C VAL A 168 3.62 -2.33 4.62
N GLU A 169 3.43 -2.70 5.88
CA GLU A 169 4.52 -3.12 6.78
C GLU A 169 4.75 -4.63 6.68
N ILE A 170 6.00 -5.02 6.47
CA ILE A 170 6.46 -6.40 6.33
C ILE A 170 7.56 -6.64 7.35
N ASP A 171 7.45 -7.70 8.16
CA ASP A 171 8.53 -8.18 9.01
C ASP A 171 9.35 -9.24 8.25
N PRO A 172 10.54 -8.90 7.74
CA PRO A 172 11.33 -9.83 6.94
C PRO A 172 11.90 -10.99 7.76
N GLU A 173 12.05 -10.82 9.08
CA GLU A 173 12.58 -11.83 9.98
C GLU A 173 11.51 -12.82 10.48
N ARG A 174 10.23 -12.53 10.21
CA ARG A 174 9.11 -13.41 10.54
C ARG A 174 8.40 -13.90 9.29
N PRO A 175 8.92 -14.93 8.60
CA PRO A 175 8.43 -15.37 7.30
C PRO A 175 6.97 -15.81 7.31
N ASN A 176 6.44 -16.25 8.45
CA ASN A 176 5.05 -16.70 8.62
C ASN A 176 4.10 -15.56 9.06
N SER A 177 4.60 -14.33 9.25
CA SER A 177 3.74 -13.20 9.59
C SER A 177 3.04 -12.67 8.34
N ALA A 178 1.74 -12.38 8.46
CA ALA A 178 1.01 -11.69 7.41
C ALA A 178 1.49 -10.22 7.34
N PRO A 179 1.75 -9.68 6.13
CA PRO A 179 1.96 -8.24 5.95
C PRO A 179 0.74 -7.44 6.41
N VAL A 180 0.95 -6.18 6.81
CA VAL A 180 -0.10 -5.32 7.37
C VAL A 180 -0.16 -3.99 6.63
N LYS A 181 -1.30 -3.67 6.05
CA LYS A 181 -1.59 -2.34 5.48
C LYS A 181 -1.92 -1.37 6.60
N ARG A 182 -1.14 -0.29 6.74
CA ARG A 182 -1.19 0.68 7.84
C ARG A 182 -2.04 1.89 7.47
N THR A 183 -3.35 1.81 7.73
CA THR A 183 -4.31 2.81 7.25
C THR A 183 -4.19 4.18 7.92
N ALA A 184 -3.56 4.28 9.09
CA ALA A 184 -3.30 5.57 9.74
C ALA A 184 -2.28 6.44 8.99
N LEU A 185 -1.52 5.88 8.04
CA LEU A 185 -0.60 6.64 7.19
C LEU A 185 -1.30 7.35 6.02
N GLY A 186 -2.61 7.22 5.91
CA GLY A 186 -3.43 7.77 4.83
C GLY A 186 -3.51 6.85 3.62
N ARG A 187 -4.50 7.12 2.75
CA ARG A 187 -4.66 6.46 1.46
C ARG A 187 -4.35 7.47 0.37
N VAL A 188 -3.23 7.29 -0.30
CA VAL A 188 -2.74 8.12 -1.40
C VAL A 188 -1.92 7.25 -2.35
N LYS A 189 -1.44 7.81 -3.46
CA LYS A 189 -0.46 7.14 -4.33
C LYS A 189 0.92 7.25 -3.68
N HIS A 190 1.18 6.37 -2.70
CA HIS A 190 2.39 6.42 -1.89
C HIS A 190 3.63 6.09 -2.72
N GLU A 191 4.49 7.07 -2.98
CA GLU A 191 5.78 6.79 -3.60
C GLU A 191 6.78 6.23 -2.59
N GLY A 192 6.93 6.86 -1.42
CA GLY A 192 7.85 6.42 -0.37
C GLY A 192 7.28 6.60 1.04
N ALA A 193 7.93 6.00 2.04
CA ALA A 193 7.56 6.11 3.46
C ALA A 193 8.80 6.24 4.35
N THR A 194 9.31 7.45 4.52
CA THR A 194 10.55 7.71 5.28
C THR A 194 10.27 7.89 6.76
N PHE A 195 10.83 6.99 7.56
CA PHE A 195 10.77 7.06 9.03
C PHE A 195 11.79 8.03 9.62
N VAL A 196 11.35 8.81 10.61
CA VAL A 196 12.21 9.64 11.46
C VAL A 196 11.74 9.52 12.91
N GLU A 197 12.67 9.47 13.86
CA GLU A 197 12.32 9.59 15.26
C GLU A 197 12.12 11.07 15.62
N GLY A 198 10.90 11.44 15.95
CA GLY A 198 10.51 12.79 16.33
C GLY A 198 10.68 13.08 17.83
N LYS A 199 10.33 14.30 18.22
CA LYS A 199 10.39 14.74 19.63
C LYS A 199 9.62 13.80 20.54
N GLY A 200 10.22 13.43 21.67
CA GLY A 200 9.65 12.49 22.64
C GLY A 200 9.67 11.04 22.18
N GLY A 201 10.49 10.70 21.17
CA GLY A 201 10.58 9.34 20.62
C GLY A 201 9.32 8.92 19.89
N ARG A 202 8.60 9.84 19.26
CA ARG A 202 7.45 9.51 18.42
C ARG A 202 7.92 8.96 17.08
N ALA A 203 7.20 7.98 16.55
CA ALA A 203 7.36 7.58 15.16
C ALA A 203 6.78 8.68 14.25
N VAL A 204 7.61 9.18 13.35
CA VAL A 204 7.18 10.11 12.31
C VAL A 204 7.46 9.46 10.97
N VAL A 205 6.48 9.48 10.07
CA VAL A 205 6.62 8.96 8.70
C VAL A 205 6.25 10.07 7.73
N TYR A 206 7.14 10.36 6.81
CA TYR A 206 6.89 11.25 5.69
C TYR A 206 6.60 10.44 4.44
N THR A 207 5.60 10.85 3.67
CA THR A 207 5.22 10.23 2.40
C THR A 207 4.74 11.31 1.42
N GLY A 208 5.01 11.11 0.12
CA GLY A 208 4.46 11.92 -0.96
C GLY A 208 3.32 11.16 -1.65
N ASP A 209 2.34 11.90 -2.14
CA ASP A 209 1.38 11.44 -3.14
C ASP A 209 1.94 11.78 -4.52
N ASP A 210 2.23 10.78 -5.35
CA ASP A 210 2.79 10.97 -6.69
C ASP A 210 1.71 11.29 -7.75
N GLU A 211 0.65 11.97 -7.35
CA GLU A 211 -0.31 12.55 -8.27
C GLU A 211 0.02 14.03 -8.51
N ARG A 212 -0.21 14.50 -9.74
CA ARG A 212 0.04 15.91 -10.08
C ARG A 212 -0.78 16.85 -9.20
N PHE A 213 -0.08 17.85 -8.60
CA PHE A 213 -0.65 18.88 -7.72
C PHE A 213 -1.16 18.35 -6.38
N ASP A 214 -0.83 17.12 -6.02
CA ASP A 214 -1.11 16.56 -4.71
C ASP A 214 0.03 16.86 -3.71
N TYR A 215 0.00 16.25 -2.53
CA TYR A 215 0.62 16.83 -1.35
C TYR A 215 1.72 15.92 -0.77
N ILE A 216 2.50 16.50 0.14
CA ILE A 216 3.38 15.76 1.05
C ILE A 216 2.65 15.60 2.38
N TYR A 217 2.71 14.39 2.93
CA TYR A 217 2.07 14.03 4.18
C TYR A 217 3.07 13.69 5.26
N ARG A 218 2.68 13.88 6.50
CA ARG A 218 3.43 13.52 7.68
C ARG A 218 2.51 12.85 8.69
N TYR A 219 2.82 11.61 9.04
CA TYR A 219 2.20 10.92 10.15
C TYR A 219 3.04 11.08 11.41
N VAL A 220 2.39 11.22 12.59
CA VAL A 220 3.05 11.30 13.90
C VAL A 220 2.33 10.38 14.88
N SER A 221 3.02 9.37 15.43
CA SER A 221 2.41 8.45 16.41
C SER A 221 1.92 9.15 17.66
N ALA A 222 0.86 8.63 18.28
CA ALA A 222 0.23 9.21 19.49
C ALA A 222 1.17 9.28 20.68
N LYS A 223 2.11 8.33 20.80
CA LYS A 223 3.06 8.21 21.91
C LYS A 223 4.44 7.80 21.43
N ASN A 224 5.40 7.72 22.36
CA ASN A 224 6.72 7.17 22.10
C ASN A 224 6.60 5.76 21.53
N TRP A 225 7.24 5.50 20.38
CA TRP A 225 7.08 4.27 19.63
C TRP A 225 7.55 3.02 20.39
N ARG A 226 8.62 3.16 21.21
CA ARG A 226 9.12 2.04 22.04
C ARG A 226 8.10 1.66 23.10
N SER A 227 7.47 2.67 23.73
CA SER A 227 6.42 2.46 24.71
C SER A 227 5.16 1.83 24.12
N MET A 228 4.78 2.22 22.89
CA MET A 228 3.64 1.61 22.20
C MET A 228 3.93 0.14 21.90
N ARG A 229 5.08 -0.16 21.31
CA ARG A 229 5.47 -1.54 21.01
C ARG A 229 5.58 -2.44 22.23
N ALA A 230 6.12 -1.92 23.35
CA ALA A 230 6.17 -2.65 24.60
C ALA A 230 4.78 -3.06 25.13
N LYS A 231 3.74 -2.34 24.71
CA LYS A 231 2.33 -2.64 25.04
C LYS A 231 1.61 -3.44 23.95
N GLY A 232 2.33 -3.90 22.92
CA GLY A 232 1.74 -4.63 21.80
C GLY A 232 0.93 -3.76 20.81
N VAL A 233 1.08 -2.43 20.90
CA VAL A 233 0.41 -1.48 19.98
C VAL A 233 1.39 -1.07 18.88
N SER A 234 0.96 -1.10 17.64
CA SER A 234 1.77 -0.60 16.54
C SER A 234 1.85 0.93 16.57
N PRO A 235 3.06 1.52 16.51
CA PRO A 235 3.22 2.96 16.39
C PRO A 235 2.69 3.54 15.06
N LEU A 236 2.35 2.68 14.09
CA LEU A 236 1.82 3.07 12.78
C LEU A 236 0.30 2.94 12.68
N ASP A 237 -0.40 2.64 13.78
CA ASP A 237 -1.86 2.48 13.81
C ASP A 237 -2.58 3.57 14.61
N ASP A 238 -1.88 4.20 15.57
CA ASP A 238 -2.45 5.19 16.47
C ASP A 238 -1.59 6.46 16.44
N GLY A 239 -2.13 7.51 15.83
CA GLY A 239 -1.44 8.79 15.63
C GLY A 239 -2.26 9.75 14.79
N THR A 240 -1.61 10.81 14.34
CA THR A 240 -2.24 11.88 13.56
C THR A 240 -1.52 12.07 12.24
N LEU A 241 -2.29 12.17 11.16
CA LEU A 241 -1.84 12.49 9.82
C LEU A 241 -1.95 14.01 9.59
N PHE A 242 -0.97 14.56 8.89
CA PHE A 242 -0.91 15.97 8.50
C PHE A 242 -0.59 16.08 7.03
N VAL A 243 -1.08 17.13 6.39
CA VAL A 243 -0.71 17.54 5.04
C VAL A 243 0.11 18.84 5.09
N ALA A 244 1.14 18.93 4.24
CA ALA A 244 1.95 20.14 4.13
C ALA A 244 1.20 21.20 3.32
N ARG A 245 1.18 22.44 3.83
CA ARG A 245 0.88 23.64 3.08
C ARG A 245 2.16 24.46 2.95
N PHE A 246 2.51 24.87 1.75
CA PHE A 246 3.62 25.77 1.46
C PHE A 246 3.05 27.16 1.12
N ASP A 247 3.65 28.18 1.69
CA ASP A 247 3.25 29.58 1.52
C ASP A 247 4.26 30.28 0.59
N ASP A 248 3.82 31.33 -0.15
CA ASP A 248 4.62 32.04 -1.17
C ASP A 248 5.88 32.71 -0.60
N ASP A 249 5.91 32.97 0.69
CA ASP A 249 7.07 33.56 1.39
C ASP A 249 8.17 32.54 1.76
N GLY A 250 7.98 31.25 1.36
CA GLY A 250 8.90 30.16 1.65
C GLY A 250 8.69 29.52 3.02
N THR A 251 7.69 29.95 3.78
CA THR A 251 7.26 29.27 5.00
C THR A 251 6.26 28.15 4.69
N GLY A 252 5.80 27.44 5.72
CA GLY A 252 4.77 26.41 5.54
C GLY A 252 4.21 25.92 6.87
N GLN A 253 3.11 25.21 6.78
CA GLN A 253 2.41 24.67 7.92
C GLN A 253 2.01 23.22 7.67
N TRP A 254 1.97 22.42 8.74
CA TRP A 254 1.38 21.12 8.77
C TRP A 254 -0.07 21.20 9.22
N LEU A 255 -1.00 20.96 8.32
CA LEU A 255 -2.43 20.99 8.59
C LEU A 255 -2.86 19.60 9.05
N GLU A 256 -3.50 19.52 10.20
CA GLU A 256 -3.97 18.26 10.77
C GLU A 256 -5.14 17.68 9.97
N LEU A 257 -5.05 16.42 9.59
CA LEU A 257 -6.12 15.65 8.97
C LEU A 257 -6.77 14.76 10.03
N SER A 258 -7.63 15.36 10.85
CA SER A 258 -8.40 14.66 11.85
C SER A 258 -9.76 15.33 12.08
N PRO A 259 -10.73 14.63 12.68
CA PRO A 259 -12.02 15.21 13.05
C PRO A 259 -11.91 16.40 14.04
N ASN A 260 -10.77 16.55 14.70
CA ASN A 260 -10.50 17.68 15.61
C ASN A 260 -10.17 18.98 14.88
N ASN A 261 -9.84 18.93 13.60
CA ASN A 261 -9.59 20.11 12.79
C ASN A 261 -10.93 20.75 12.37
N PRO A 262 -11.24 21.99 12.82
CA PRO A 262 -12.50 22.66 12.47
C PRO A 262 -12.73 22.84 10.96
N ALA A 263 -11.64 22.93 10.18
CA ALA A 263 -11.72 23.03 8.72
C ALA A 263 -12.25 21.74 8.06
N LEU A 264 -12.21 20.63 8.78
CA LEU A 264 -12.72 19.33 8.34
C LEU A 264 -14.04 18.94 9.03
N ALA A 265 -14.73 19.91 9.64
CA ALA A 265 -15.99 19.65 10.30
C ALA A 265 -17.01 19.00 9.32
N GLY A 266 -17.56 17.85 9.72
CA GLY A 266 -18.47 17.05 8.87
C GLY A 266 -17.77 16.10 7.90
N TRP A 267 -16.45 16.05 7.87
CA TRP A 267 -15.70 15.00 7.18
C TRP A 267 -15.60 13.76 8.05
N THR A 268 -15.64 12.63 7.40
CA THR A 268 -15.49 11.31 8.03
C THR A 268 -14.17 10.68 7.61
N ILE A 269 -13.79 9.57 8.22
CA ILE A 269 -12.51 8.88 7.94
C ILE A 269 -12.43 8.34 6.50
N ASP A 270 -13.52 8.26 5.83
CA ASP A 270 -13.68 7.77 4.45
C ASP A 270 -13.64 8.92 3.41
N ARG A 271 -13.34 10.15 3.84
CA ARG A 271 -13.19 11.34 2.98
C ARG A 271 -11.83 12.03 3.24
#